data_d681b5f76beab3c6869259e451ffbc41
#
_entry.id   d681b5f76beab3c6869259e451ffbc41
#
_cell.length_a   1.000
_cell.length_b   1.000
_cell.length_c   1.000
_cell.angle_alpha   90.00
_cell.angle_beta   90.00
_cell.angle_gamma   90.00
#
_symmetry.space_group_name_H-M   'P 1'
#
loop_
_entity.id
_entity.type
_entity.pdbx_description
1 polymer ?
#
loop_
_entity_poly.entity_id
_entity_poly.type
_entity_poly.pdbx_seq_one_letter_code
_entity_poly.pdbx_strand_id
1 'polypeptide(L)' 'MQVGDIVKYGYSKYEDESPVIGKVLYVNEDGGTLKVLDKYGKIDWFVTSYCEVISEHF' A
#
# COMPACT_ATOMS: atom_id res chain seq x y z
N MET A 1 8.70 -5.06 3.30
CA MET A 1 8.01 -3.77 3.47
C MET A 1 8.07 -3.34 4.91
N GLN A 2 8.16 -2.06 5.14
CA GLN A 2 8.28 -1.50 6.48
C GLN A 2 7.33 -0.33 6.64
N VAL A 3 7.00 -0.03 7.88
CA VAL A 3 6.25 1.18 8.22
C VAL A 3 7.02 2.40 7.70
N GLY A 4 6.30 3.29 7.02
CA GLY A 4 6.89 4.48 6.39
C GLY A 4 7.16 4.34 4.90
N ASP A 5 7.18 3.13 4.37
CA ASP A 5 7.35 2.91 2.93
C ASP A 5 6.15 3.48 2.17
N ILE A 6 6.42 3.97 0.98
CA ILE A 6 5.37 4.37 0.04
C ILE A 6 5.15 3.20 -0.91
N VAL A 7 3.91 2.76 -0.99
CA VAL A 7 3.56 1.58 -1.77
C VAL A 7 2.49 1.92 -2.80
N LYS A 8 2.50 1.16 -3.86
CA LYS A 8 1.48 1.18 -4.89
C LYS A 8 0.71 -0.14 -4.82
N TYR A 9 -0.61 -0.05 -4.71
CA TYR A 9 -1.48 -1.21 -4.78
C TYR A 9 -1.92 -1.35 -6.24
N GLY A 10 -1.33 -2.31 -6.94
CA GLY A 10 -1.34 -2.37 -8.40
C GLY A 10 -2.45 -3.16 -9.02
N TYR A 11 -3.42 -3.64 -8.26
CA TYR A 11 -4.48 -4.44 -8.84
C TYR A 11 -5.58 -3.55 -9.39
N SER A 12 -5.64 -3.44 -10.71
CA SER A 12 -6.73 -2.77 -11.42
C SER A 12 -7.26 -3.70 -12.49
N LYS A 13 -8.57 -3.92 -12.50
CA LYS A 13 -9.25 -4.68 -13.56
C LYS A 13 -9.50 -3.81 -14.79
N TYR A 14 -9.37 -2.52 -14.65
CA TYR A 14 -9.70 -1.55 -15.68
C TYR A 14 -8.45 -0.73 -15.97
N GLU A 15 -8.14 -0.58 -17.25
CA GLU A 15 -6.92 0.09 -17.68
C GLU A 15 -6.87 1.57 -17.29
N ASP A 16 -8.02 2.18 -17.11
CA ASP A 16 -8.13 3.60 -16.78
C ASP A 16 -8.15 3.88 -15.28
N GLU A 17 -8.11 2.86 -14.45
CA GLU A 17 -8.02 3.07 -13.00
C GLU A 17 -6.58 3.28 -12.58
N SER A 18 -6.35 4.39 -11.90
CA SER A 18 -5.05 4.67 -11.31
C SER A 18 -4.83 3.77 -10.08
N PRO A 19 -3.63 3.22 -9.91
CA PRO A 19 -3.33 2.46 -8.71
C PRO A 19 -3.40 3.34 -7.46
N VAL A 20 -3.78 2.73 -6.36
CA VAL A 20 -3.77 3.42 -5.06
C VAL A 20 -2.32 3.53 -4.58
N ILE A 21 -1.94 4.72 -4.19
CA ILE A 21 -0.62 5.00 -3.62
C ILE A 21 -0.82 5.49 -2.20
N GLY A 22 -0.06 4.94 -1.28
CA GLY A 22 -0.17 5.36 0.10
C GLY A 22 1.05 5.01 0.92
N LYS A 23 1.01 5.44 2.18
CA LYS A 23 2.08 5.22 3.13
C LYS A 23 1.71 4.08 4.06
N VAL A 24 2.64 3.16 4.26
CA VAL A 24 2.45 2.02 5.17
C VAL A 24 2.44 2.53 6.60
N LEU A 25 1.34 2.29 7.31
CA LEU A 25 1.20 2.65 8.73
C LEU A 25 1.48 1.47 9.64
N TYR A 26 1.22 0.26 9.17
CA TYR A 26 1.33 -0.94 9.98
C TYR A 26 1.53 -2.15 9.08
N VAL A 27 2.38 -3.06 9.52
CA VAL A 27 2.59 -4.36 8.86
C VAL A 27 2.11 -5.45 9.82
N ASN A 28 1.21 -6.30 9.36
CA ASN A 28 0.72 -7.40 10.18
C ASN A 28 1.86 -8.36 10.52
N GLU A 29 1.76 -9.04 11.65
CA GLU A 29 2.82 -9.94 12.17
C GLU A 29 3.25 -11.00 11.17
N ASP A 30 2.29 -11.53 10.40
CA ASP A 30 2.59 -12.55 9.39
C ASP A 30 3.14 -11.96 8.09
N GLY A 31 3.18 -10.63 7.98
CA GLY A 31 3.62 -9.96 6.77
C GLY A 31 2.66 -10.04 5.61
N GLY A 32 1.49 -10.63 5.80
CA GLY A 32 0.53 -10.86 4.72
C GLY A 32 -0.35 -9.68 4.36
N THR A 33 -0.54 -8.76 5.29
CA THR A 33 -1.38 -7.58 5.07
C THR A 33 -0.72 -6.34 5.63
N LEU A 34 -1.05 -5.19 5.03
CA LEU A 34 -0.55 -3.89 5.41
C LEU A 34 -1.72 -2.94 5.65
N LYS A 35 -1.54 -2.04 6.59
CA LYS A 35 -2.44 -0.92 6.78
C LYS A 35 -1.81 0.30 6.12
N VAL A 36 -2.54 0.91 5.20
CA VAL A 36 -2.02 1.95 4.34
C VAL A 36 -2.91 3.19 4.40
N LEU A 37 -2.29 4.35 4.52
CA LEU A 37 -2.95 5.66 4.47
C LEU A 37 -2.79 6.21 3.06
N ASP A 38 -3.92 6.42 2.37
CA ASP A 38 -3.89 6.97 1.02
C ASP A 38 -3.84 8.50 1.03
N LYS A 39 -3.75 9.09 -0.18
CA LYS A 39 -3.64 10.54 -0.34
C LYS A 39 -4.90 11.30 0.08
N TYR A 40 -6.00 10.60 0.24
CA TYR A 40 -7.26 11.20 0.67
C TYR A 40 -7.47 11.12 2.18
N GLY A 41 -6.49 10.58 2.90
CA GLY A 41 -6.58 10.41 4.35
C GLY A 41 -7.35 9.16 4.77
N LYS A 42 -7.67 8.29 3.84
CA LYS A 42 -8.37 7.04 4.12
C LYS A 42 -7.38 5.95 4.48
N ILE A 43 -7.69 5.18 5.52
CA ILE A 43 -6.88 4.06 5.97
C ILE A 43 -7.58 2.77 5.57
N ASP A 44 -6.83 1.86 4.97
CA ASP A 44 -7.38 0.60 4.50
C ASP A 44 -6.33 -0.51 4.60
N TRP A 45 -6.79 -1.77 4.58
CA TRP A 45 -5.91 -2.93 4.58
C TRP A 45 -5.69 -3.41 3.16
N PHE A 46 -4.45 -3.74 2.84
CA PHE A 46 -4.07 -4.28 1.54
C PHE A 46 -3.26 -5.56 1.73
N VAL A 47 -3.40 -6.49 0.79
CA VAL A 47 -2.61 -7.72 0.76
C VAL A 47 -1.21 -7.37 0.27
N THR A 48 -0.21 -7.76 1.04
CA THR A 48 1.19 -7.42 0.76
C THR A 48 1.63 -7.86 -0.64
N SER A 49 1.19 -9.04 -1.08
CA SER A 49 1.60 -9.57 -2.37
C SER A 49 1.13 -8.73 -3.57
N TYR A 50 0.13 -7.87 -3.37
CA TYR A 50 -0.34 -6.96 -4.43
C TYR A 50 0.24 -5.56 -4.30
N CYS A 51 1.07 -5.33 -3.30
CA CYS A 51 1.68 -4.03 -3.07
C CYS A 51 3.10 -4.01 -3.60
N GLU A 52 3.50 -2.88 -4.17
CA GLU A 52 4.85 -2.65 -4.65
C GLU A 52 5.42 -1.42 -3.95
N VAL A 53 6.61 -1.56 -3.39
CA VAL A 53 7.30 -0.41 -2.78
C VAL A 53 7.85 0.47 -3.90
N ILE A 54 7.39 1.71 -3.94
CA ILE A 54 7.85 2.68 -4.95
C ILE A 54 8.81 3.70 -4.37
N SER A 55 8.83 3.82 -3.04
CA SER A 55 9.80 4.66 -2.35
C SER A 55 10.03 4.08 -0.97
N GLU A 56 11.28 3.86 -0.63
CA GLU A 56 11.61 3.47 0.72
C GLU A 56 11.37 4.64 1.66
N HIS A 57 11.13 4.33 2.90
CA HIS A 57 10.69 5.29 3.92
C HIS A 57 11.56 6.55 3.97
N PHE A 58 10.92 7.60 4.41
CA PHE A 58 11.57 8.85 4.74
C PHE A 58 11.81 8.93 6.24
#